data_231eb366fa6194a5ba68f20398cda402
#
_entry.id   231eb366fa6194a5ba68f20398cda402
#
_cell.length_a   1.000
_cell.length_b   1.000
_cell.length_c   1.000
_cell.angle_alpha   90.00
_cell.angle_beta   90.00
_cell.angle_gamma   90.00
#
_symmetry.space_group_name_H-M   'P 1'
#
loop_
_entity.id
_entity.type
_entity.pdbx_description
1 polymer ?
#
loop_
_entity_poly.entity_id
_entity_poly.type
_entity_poly.pdbx_seq_one_letter_code
_entity_poly.pdbx_strand_id
1 'polypeptide(L)'
;MLSSDILNPLLNSAFTREITWLEASNQFVVDEFIETFHNMRRRVQEALDGLTDAQVGYASSAHSLWSISESVTHLIYTQGFYINKLLDITTSSLPHVIEAARGFGEGAKTGVSADQLRQQMVFATEQITTVIAGTRNHPDLTRTEVNELFGVCNYQTWILLLLAHEVDHLKQIVAMRRLSRAES
;
A
#
# COMPACT_ATOMS: atom_id res chain seq x y z
N MET A 1 -11.19 3.39 -13.64
CA MET A 1 -10.44 2.25 -13.02
C MET A 1 -9.12 2.07 -13.73
N LEU A 2 -8.03 2.24 -13.00
CA LEU A 2 -6.71 1.85 -13.48
C LEU A 2 -6.67 0.34 -13.61
N SER A 3 -6.77 -0.16 -14.84
CA SER A 3 -6.59 -1.58 -15.06
C SER A 3 -5.15 -2.00 -14.75
N SER A 4 -4.95 -3.26 -14.36
CA SER A 4 -3.59 -3.81 -14.20
C SER A 4 -2.74 -3.66 -15.47
N ASP A 5 -3.39 -3.58 -16.63
CA ASP A 5 -2.77 -3.43 -17.94
C ASP A 5 -2.18 -2.03 -18.17
N ILE A 6 -2.65 -1.03 -17.41
CA ILE A 6 -2.11 0.33 -17.44
C ILE A 6 -1.16 0.55 -16.26
N LEU A 7 -1.58 0.17 -15.05
CA LEU A 7 -0.82 0.44 -13.84
C LEU A 7 0.54 -0.28 -13.81
N ASN A 8 0.57 -1.58 -14.12
CA ASN A 8 1.81 -2.35 -14.03
C ASN A 8 2.90 -1.89 -15.02
N PRO A 9 2.62 -1.63 -16.32
CA PRO A 9 3.61 -1.06 -17.22
C PRO A 9 4.10 0.31 -16.75
N LEU A 10 3.21 1.16 -16.27
CA LEU A 10 3.56 2.50 -15.80
C LEU A 10 4.48 2.45 -14.56
N LEU A 11 4.15 1.63 -13.57
CA LEU A 11 5.00 1.43 -12.41
C LEU A 11 6.37 0.87 -12.81
N ASN A 12 6.39 -0.08 -13.76
CA ASN A 12 7.65 -0.60 -14.30
C ASN A 12 8.51 0.50 -14.92
N SER A 13 7.94 1.33 -15.79
CA SER A 13 8.67 2.43 -16.42
C SER A 13 9.19 3.45 -15.40
N ALA A 14 8.45 3.71 -14.31
CA ALA A 14 8.93 4.55 -13.22
C ALA A 14 10.06 3.90 -12.41
N PHE A 15 9.99 2.58 -12.13
CA PHE A 15 11.04 1.84 -11.45
C PHE A 15 12.32 1.72 -12.30
N THR A 16 12.19 1.54 -13.61
CA THR A 16 13.34 1.49 -14.55
C THR A 16 13.88 2.87 -14.91
N ARG A 17 13.26 3.94 -14.40
CA ARG A 17 13.61 5.34 -14.68
C ARG A 17 13.46 5.75 -16.16
N GLU A 18 12.60 5.09 -16.90
CA GLU A 18 12.19 5.50 -18.24
C GLU A 18 11.33 6.76 -18.19
N ILE A 19 10.53 6.89 -17.13
CA ILE A 19 9.79 8.10 -16.75
C ILE A 19 10.02 8.41 -15.27
N THR A 20 9.77 9.63 -14.86
CA THR A 20 9.81 10.01 -13.45
C THR A 20 8.54 9.60 -12.73
N TRP A 21 8.63 9.47 -11.40
CA TRP A 21 7.44 9.23 -10.55
C TRP A 21 6.42 10.35 -10.67
N LEU A 22 6.88 11.60 -10.86
CA LEU A 22 6.03 12.76 -11.08
C LEU A 22 5.25 12.65 -12.40
N GLU A 23 5.91 12.30 -13.51
CA GLU A 23 5.26 12.08 -14.80
C GLU A 23 4.24 10.94 -14.74
N ALA A 24 4.58 9.86 -14.04
CA ALA A 24 3.67 8.74 -13.83
C ALA A 24 2.42 9.17 -13.03
N SER A 25 2.61 9.89 -11.94
CA SER A 25 1.49 10.28 -11.05
C SER A 25 0.55 11.31 -11.69
N ASN A 26 1.06 12.19 -12.53
CA ASN A 26 0.26 13.22 -13.21
C ASN A 26 -0.67 12.66 -14.31
N GLN A 27 -0.61 11.36 -14.60
CA GLN A 27 -1.53 10.70 -15.53
C GLN A 27 -2.87 10.34 -14.90
N PHE A 28 -3.04 10.53 -13.58
CA PHE A 28 -4.21 10.07 -12.84
C PHE A 28 -4.89 11.19 -12.07
N VAL A 29 -6.17 11.00 -11.82
CA VAL A 29 -6.94 11.82 -10.88
C VAL A 29 -7.14 11.08 -9.55
N VAL A 30 -7.43 11.84 -8.49
CA VAL A 30 -7.58 11.30 -7.11
C VAL A 30 -8.58 10.14 -7.04
N ASP A 31 -9.69 10.22 -7.78
CA ASP A 31 -10.72 9.17 -7.75
C ASP A 31 -10.24 7.85 -8.36
N GLU A 32 -9.38 7.88 -9.37
CA GLU A 32 -8.78 6.67 -9.93
C GLU A 32 -7.81 6.01 -8.94
N PHE A 33 -7.07 6.80 -8.16
CA PHE A 33 -6.25 6.27 -7.08
C PHE A 33 -7.09 5.57 -6.01
N ILE A 34 -8.18 6.20 -5.56
CA ILE A 34 -9.08 5.64 -4.54
C ILE A 34 -9.66 4.32 -5.02
N GLU A 35 -10.21 4.27 -6.24
CA GLU A 35 -10.79 3.06 -6.81
C GLU A 35 -9.74 1.94 -6.93
N THR A 36 -8.55 2.28 -7.42
CA THR A 36 -7.46 1.31 -7.57
C THR A 36 -7.00 0.79 -6.21
N PHE A 37 -6.90 1.67 -5.21
CA PHE A 37 -6.53 1.30 -3.85
C PHE A 37 -7.55 0.33 -3.23
N HIS A 38 -8.84 0.61 -3.34
CA HIS A 38 -9.89 -0.32 -2.90
C HIS A 38 -9.78 -1.69 -3.57
N ASN A 39 -9.50 -1.73 -4.88
CA ASN A 39 -9.31 -2.98 -5.60
C ASN A 39 -8.08 -3.76 -5.11
N MET A 40 -6.96 -3.09 -4.84
CA MET A 40 -5.76 -3.75 -4.28
C MET A 40 -6.06 -4.33 -2.90
N ARG A 41 -6.67 -3.56 -2.01
CA ARG A 41 -7.01 -3.99 -0.65
C ARG A 41 -8.03 -5.13 -0.64
N ARG A 42 -9.02 -5.11 -1.53
CA ARG A 42 -9.93 -6.25 -1.70
C ARG A 42 -9.18 -7.52 -2.10
N ARG A 43 -8.20 -7.44 -3.01
CA ARG A 43 -7.38 -8.59 -3.40
C ARG A 43 -6.50 -9.11 -2.26
N VAL A 44 -5.99 -8.23 -1.39
CA VAL A 44 -5.30 -8.65 -0.16
C VAL A 44 -6.26 -9.39 0.76
N GLN A 45 -7.48 -8.89 0.97
CA GLN A 45 -8.51 -9.56 1.77
C GLN A 45 -8.86 -10.94 1.19
N GLU A 46 -9.10 -11.04 -0.12
CA GLU A 46 -9.34 -12.32 -0.82
C GLU A 46 -8.16 -13.29 -0.67
N ALA A 47 -6.93 -12.76 -0.61
CA ALA A 47 -5.75 -13.59 -0.37
C ALA A 47 -5.67 -14.13 1.07
N LEU A 48 -6.37 -13.52 2.03
CA LEU A 48 -6.50 -14.01 3.40
C LEU A 48 -7.64 -15.01 3.57
N ASP A 49 -8.56 -15.13 2.61
CA ASP A 49 -9.75 -15.98 2.74
C ASP A 49 -9.41 -17.44 2.87
N GLY A 50 -10.03 -18.08 3.90
CA GLY A 50 -9.87 -19.50 4.19
C GLY A 50 -8.48 -19.91 4.68
N LEU A 51 -7.64 -18.94 5.07
CA LEU A 51 -6.37 -19.24 5.74
C LEU A 51 -6.56 -19.39 7.24
N THR A 52 -5.85 -20.37 7.81
CA THR A 52 -5.70 -20.56 9.25
C THR A 52 -4.63 -19.63 9.82
N ASP A 53 -4.61 -19.45 11.14
CA ASP A 53 -3.58 -18.67 11.82
C ASP A 53 -2.17 -19.25 11.58
N ALA A 54 -2.05 -20.57 11.52
CA ALA A 54 -0.79 -21.22 11.18
C ALA A 54 -0.33 -20.87 9.77
N GLN A 55 -1.24 -20.81 8.79
CA GLN A 55 -0.91 -20.45 7.41
C GLN A 55 -0.55 -18.98 7.24
N VAL A 56 -1.20 -18.05 7.93
CA VAL A 56 -0.82 -16.63 7.87
C VAL A 56 0.49 -16.34 8.59
N GLY A 57 0.82 -17.12 9.61
CA GLY A 57 2.10 -17.03 10.34
C GLY A 57 3.24 -17.82 9.72
N TYR A 58 2.97 -18.63 8.68
CA TYR A 58 3.99 -19.46 8.04
C TYR A 58 5.11 -18.61 7.46
N ALA A 59 6.36 -18.93 7.83
CA ALA A 59 7.57 -18.31 7.32
C ALA A 59 8.36 -19.35 6.51
N SER A 60 8.64 -19.05 5.25
CA SER A 60 9.44 -19.93 4.40
C SER A 60 10.92 -19.79 4.71
N SER A 61 11.53 -20.83 5.25
CA SER A 61 12.99 -20.87 5.48
C SER A 61 13.80 -20.87 4.17
N ALA A 62 13.20 -21.32 3.07
CA ALA A 62 13.87 -21.45 1.78
C ALA A 62 13.93 -20.13 0.99
N HIS A 63 13.06 -19.17 1.26
CA HIS A 63 12.88 -18.00 0.40
C HIS A 63 13.15 -16.65 1.07
N SER A 64 13.45 -16.60 2.36
CA SER A 64 13.68 -15.35 3.13
C SER A 64 12.55 -14.32 2.94
N LEU A 65 11.32 -14.79 2.67
CA LEU A 65 10.14 -13.95 2.49
C LEU A 65 9.43 -13.78 3.82
N TRP A 66 8.86 -12.60 4.01
CA TRP A 66 7.98 -12.36 5.14
C TRP A 66 6.75 -13.28 5.09
N SER A 67 6.26 -13.68 6.23
CA SER A 67 4.95 -14.33 6.37
C SER A 67 3.84 -13.39 5.88
N ILE A 68 2.66 -13.96 5.65
CA ILE A 68 1.49 -13.16 5.29
C ILE A 68 1.17 -12.16 6.42
N SER A 69 1.27 -12.61 7.69
CA SER A 69 1.06 -11.75 8.86
C SER A 69 2.01 -10.54 8.86
N GLU A 70 3.30 -10.77 8.64
CA GLU A 70 4.29 -9.69 8.55
C GLU A 70 4.01 -8.74 7.39
N SER A 71 3.73 -9.26 6.20
CA SER A 71 3.46 -8.46 5.01
C SER A 71 2.21 -7.59 5.18
N VAL A 72 1.12 -8.13 5.71
CA VAL A 72 -0.14 -7.39 5.91
C VAL A 72 0.00 -6.34 7.01
N THR A 73 0.63 -6.68 8.14
CA THR A 73 0.84 -5.69 9.22
C THR A 73 1.79 -4.59 8.79
N HIS A 74 2.81 -4.91 7.98
CA HIS A 74 3.69 -3.91 7.38
C HIS A 74 2.92 -2.95 6.46
N LEU A 75 2.05 -3.46 5.58
CA LEU A 75 1.20 -2.62 4.72
C LEU A 75 0.36 -1.63 5.53
N ILE A 76 -0.27 -2.11 6.61
CA ILE A 76 -1.12 -1.28 7.49
C ILE A 76 -0.27 -0.22 8.19
N TYR A 77 0.89 -0.58 8.69
CA TYR A 77 1.77 0.34 9.41
C TYR A 77 2.39 1.38 8.47
N THR A 78 2.91 0.94 7.33
CA THR A 78 3.61 1.81 6.37
C THR A 78 2.67 2.84 5.74
N GLN A 79 1.36 2.55 5.62
CA GLN A 79 0.43 3.57 5.15
C GLN A 79 0.46 4.84 6.01
N GLY A 80 0.81 4.75 7.30
CA GLY A 80 0.96 5.91 8.16
C GLY A 80 1.99 6.91 7.66
N PHE A 81 3.08 6.43 7.05
CA PHE A 81 4.07 7.29 6.41
C PHE A 81 3.46 8.13 5.28
N TYR A 82 2.66 7.51 4.41
CA TYR A 82 2.00 8.19 3.30
C TYR A 82 0.87 9.10 3.76
N ILE A 83 0.07 8.67 4.75
CA ILE A 83 -0.97 9.50 5.37
C ILE A 83 -0.36 10.79 5.90
N ASN A 84 0.73 10.70 6.66
CA ASN A 84 1.40 11.87 7.24
C ASN A 84 1.86 12.87 6.16
N LYS A 85 2.27 12.38 4.98
CA LYS A 85 2.60 13.25 3.84
C LYS A 85 1.40 13.99 3.26
N LEU A 86 0.19 13.42 3.37
CA LEU A 86 -1.03 13.98 2.82
C LEU A 86 -1.81 14.87 3.81
N LEU A 87 -1.48 14.84 5.10
CA LEU A 87 -2.23 15.57 6.14
C LEU A 87 -2.23 17.08 5.93
N ASP A 88 -1.18 17.64 5.35
CA ASP A 88 -1.07 19.07 5.10
C ASP A 88 -2.08 19.59 4.06
N ILE A 89 -2.57 18.69 3.20
CA ILE A 89 -3.47 19.03 2.09
C ILE A 89 -4.81 18.30 2.14
N THR A 90 -5.06 17.48 3.15
CA THR A 90 -6.36 16.83 3.30
C THR A 90 -7.31 17.71 4.11
N THR A 91 -8.58 17.71 3.71
CA THR A 91 -9.66 18.33 4.50
C THR A 91 -10.26 17.37 5.51
N SER A 92 -9.83 16.11 5.52
CA SER A 92 -10.34 15.07 6.40
C SER A 92 -9.69 15.17 7.79
N SER A 93 -10.52 15.20 8.83
CA SER A 93 -10.06 15.01 10.20
C SER A 93 -10.04 13.51 10.52
N LEU A 94 -8.86 12.97 10.83
CA LEU A 94 -8.76 11.62 11.36
C LEU A 94 -8.55 11.68 12.87
N PRO A 95 -9.34 10.94 13.66
CA PRO A 95 -9.18 10.91 15.11
C PRO A 95 -7.84 10.30 15.55
N HIS A 96 -7.28 9.40 14.74
CA HIS A 96 -5.99 8.76 14.99
C HIS A 96 -5.29 8.47 13.68
N VAL A 97 -4.09 8.97 13.53
CA VAL A 97 -3.18 8.62 12.42
C VAL A 97 -2.30 7.47 12.89
N ILE A 98 -2.13 6.46 12.03
CA ILE A 98 -1.20 5.37 12.29
C ILE A 98 0.21 5.94 12.34
N GLU A 99 1.00 5.54 13.33
CA GLU A 99 2.39 5.98 13.43
C GLU A 99 3.15 5.60 12.16
N ALA A 100 3.88 6.57 11.60
CA ALA A 100 4.61 6.35 10.36
C ALA A 100 5.77 5.37 10.57
N ALA A 101 5.98 4.48 9.60
CA ALA A 101 7.14 3.61 9.54
C ALA A 101 8.43 4.45 9.40
N ARG A 102 9.49 4.04 10.09
CA ARG A 102 10.78 4.73 10.08
C ARG A 102 11.82 4.06 9.18
N GLY A 103 11.56 2.83 8.75
CA GLY A 103 12.48 2.07 7.92
C GLY A 103 11.86 0.82 7.30
N PHE A 104 12.63 0.15 6.45
CA PHE A 104 12.21 -1.11 5.84
C PHE A 104 12.02 -2.19 6.91
N GLY A 105 10.91 -2.91 6.84
CA GLY A 105 10.56 -3.96 7.80
C GLY A 105 9.87 -3.47 9.07
N GLU A 106 9.80 -2.16 9.30
CA GLU A 106 9.06 -1.63 10.45
C GLU A 106 7.56 -1.94 10.31
N GLY A 107 6.93 -2.25 11.44
CA GLY A 107 5.52 -2.62 11.50
C GLY A 107 5.20 -4.05 11.10
N ALA A 108 6.14 -4.80 10.55
CA ALA A 108 5.98 -6.22 10.29
C ALA A 108 5.86 -6.99 11.61
N LYS A 109 4.75 -7.73 11.78
CA LYS A 109 4.45 -8.48 13.02
C LYS A 109 4.09 -9.92 12.71
N THR A 110 4.60 -10.83 13.55
CA THR A 110 4.21 -12.23 13.59
C THR A 110 3.08 -12.45 14.61
N GLY A 111 2.39 -13.58 14.51
CA GLY A 111 1.40 -14.00 15.51
C GLY A 111 0.07 -13.24 15.52
N VAL A 112 -0.20 -12.43 14.51
CA VAL A 112 -1.51 -11.82 14.29
C VAL A 112 -2.41 -12.82 13.58
N SER A 113 -3.61 -13.06 14.12
CA SER A 113 -4.55 -14.02 13.53
C SER A 113 -5.12 -13.57 12.20
N ALA A 114 -5.58 -14.50 11.37
CA ALA A 114 -6.20 -14.22 10.08
C ALA A 114 -7.39 -13.25 10.21
N ASP A 115 -8.23 -13.41 11.24
CA ASP A 115 -9.38 -12.54 11.47
C ASP A 115 -8.96 -11.13 11.90
N GLN A 116 -7.97 -11.02 12.76
CA GLN A 116 -7.41 -9.72 13.15
C GLN A 116 -6.82 -8.98 11.95
N LEU A 117 -6.09 -9.68 11.07
CA LEU A 117 -5.54 -9.09 9.85
C LEU A 117 -6.64 -8.54 8.94
N ARG A 118 -7.75 -9.30 8.76
CA ARG A 118 -8.90 -8.83 7.95
C ARG A 118 -9.52 -7.57 8.53
N GLN A 119 -9.80 -7.55 9.84
CA GLN A 119 -10.40 -6.39 10.52
C GLN A 119 -9.51 -5.16 10.44
N GLN A 120 -8.21 -5.31 10.72
CA GLN A 120 -7.24 -4.23 10.64
C GLN A 120 -7.12 -3.69 9.21
N MET A 121 -7.15 -4.58 8.19
CA MET A 121 -7.07 -4.17 6.79
C MET A 121 -8.29 -3.36 6.35
N VAL A 122 -9.51 -3.73 6.77
CA VAL A 122 -10.73 -2.94 6.50
C VAL A 122 -10.59 -1.54 7.09
N PHE A 123 -10.28 -1.45 8.38
CA PHE A 123 -10.13 -0.18 9.07
C PHE A 123 -9.04 0.71 8.42
N ALA A 124 -7.87 0.13 8.12
CA ALA A 124 -6.77 0.83 7.50
C ALA A 124 -7.14 1.34 6.09
N THR A 125 -7.93 0.56 5.34
CA THR A 125 -8.42 0.97 4.01
C THR A 125 -9.33 2.19 4.09
N GLU A 126 -10.26 2.20 5.03
CA GLU A 126 -11.16 3.35 5.27
C GLU A 126 -10.37 4.61 5.64
N GLN A 127 -9.38 4.47 6.50
CA GLN A 127 -8.54 5.61 6.91
C GLN A 127 -7.80 6.22 5.71
N ILE A 128 -7.05 5.43 4.96
CA ILE A 128 -6.23 5.96 3.87
C ILE A 128 -7.09 6.54 2.74
N THR A 129 -8.18 5.88 2.38
CA THR A 129 -9.07 6.38 1.32
C THR A 129 -9.80 7.66 1.73
N THR A 130 -10.12 7.82 3.01
CA THR A 130 -10.66 9.08 3.55
C THR A 130 -9.66 10.23 3.42
N VAL A 131 -8.39 9.98 3.76
CA VAL A 131 -7.33 11.00 3.61
C VAL A 131 -7.11 11.36 2.15
N ILE A 132 -6.98 10.36 1.26
CA ILE A 132 -6.81 10.59 -0.17
C ILE A 132 -8.01 11.36 -0.74
N ALA A 133 -9.24 11.01 -0.37
CA ALA A 133 -10.44 11.71 -0.80
C ALA A 133 -10.45 13.19 -0.35
N GLY A 134 -9.94 13.47 0.84
CA GLY A 134 -9.82 14.81 1.38
C GLY A 134 -8.84 15.72 0.62
N THR A 135 -7.96 15.16 -0.22
CA THR A 135 -7.03 15.94 -1.07
C THR A 135 -7.66 16.42 -2.38
N ARG A 136 -8.88 15.97 -2.70
CA ARG A 136 -9.56 16.37 -3.94
C ARG A 136 -9.63 17.89 -4.05
N ASN A 137 -9.26 18.40 -5.20
CA ASN A 137 -9.31 19.84 -5.52
C ASN A 137 -8.45 20.73 -4.59
N HIS A 138 -7.59 20.17 -3.75
CA HIS A 138 -6.69 20.99 -2.97
C HIS A 138 -5.71 21.72 -3.90
N PRO A 139 -5.51 23.06 -3.76
CA PRO A 139 -4.67 23.84 -4.70
C PRO A 139 -3.21 23.38 -4.72
N ASP A 140 -2.74 22.84 -3.61
CA ASP A 140 -1.36 22.34 -3.48
C ASP A 140 -1.17 20.88 -3.92
N LEU A 141 -2.21 20.18 -4.38
CA LEU A 141 -2.12 18.76 -4.77
C LEU A 141 -0.97 18.48 -5.75
N THR A 142 -0.71 19.42 -6.66
CA THR A 142 0.33 19.34 -7.67
C THR A 142 1.59 20.15 -7.32
N ARG A 143 1.67 20.73 -6.11
CA ARG A 143 2.87 21.44 -5.64
C ARG A 143 4.03 20.47 -5.51
N THR A 144 5.13 20.77 -6.18
CA THR A 144 6.32 19.91 -6.19
C THR A 144 7.29 20.21 -5.06
N GLU A 145 7.92 19.17 -4.56
CA GLU A 145 9.07 19.20 -3.65
C GLU A 145 10.15 18.24 -4.14
N VAL A 146 11.37 18.38 -3.66
CA VAL A 146 12.47 17.46 -3.97
C VAL A 146 12.59 16.45 -2.85
N ASN A 147 12.53 15.16 -3.20
CA ASN A 147 12.79 14.06 -2.29
C ASN A 147 14.08 13.36 -2.67
N GLU A 148 14.91 13.01 -1.70
CA GLU A 148 16.23 12.40 -1.94
C GLU A 148 16.15 11.02 -2.62
N LEU A 149 15.09 10.25 -2.36
CA LEU A 149 14.92 8.89 -2.90
C LEU A 149 14.19 8.86 -4.24
N PHE A 150 13.18 9.71 -4.40
CA PHE A 150 12.24 9.65 -5.53
C PHE A 150 12.38 10.81 -6.50
N GLY A 151 13.28 11.77 -6.22
CA GLY A 151 13.46 12.97 -7.03
C GLY A 151 12.36 14.00 -6.82
N VAL A 152 11.94 14.68 -7.90
CA VAL A 152 10.85 15.66 -7.83
C VAL A 152 9.52 14.94 -7.67
N CYS A 153 8.79 15.26 -6.60
CA CYS A 153 7.52 14.68 -6.22
C CYS A 153 6.46 15.76 -6.00
N ASN A 154 5.21 15.40 -6.14
CA ASN A 154 4.06 16.14 -5.63
C ASN A 154 3.21 15.21 -4.73
N TYR A 155 2.09 15.69 -4.21
CA TYR A 155 1.24 14.85 -3.35
C TYR A 155 0.61 13.68 -4.10
N GLN A 156 0.30 13.80 -5.39
CA GLN A 156 -0.15 12.66 -6.21
C GLN A 156 0.94 11.59 -6.36
N THR A 157 2.22 12.00 -6.40
CA THR A 157 3.35 11.07 -6.41
C THR A 157 3.37 10.21 -5.14
N TRP A 158 3.10 10.78 -3.97
CA TRP A 158 3.01 10.01 -2.73
C TRP A 158 1.87 9.00 -2.73
N ILE A 159 0.71 9.34 -3.33
CA ILE A 159 -0.39 8.39 -3.51
C ILE A 159 0.01 7.25 -4.47
N LEU A 160 0.68 7.56 -5.57
CA LEU A 160 1.16 6.55 -6.51
C LEU A 160 2.21 5.61 -5.88
N LEU A 161 3.13 6.17 -5.08
CA LEU A 161 4.13 5.38 -4.36
C LEU A 161 3.48 4.43 -3.35
N LEU A 162 2.41 4.86 -2.66
CA LEU A 162 1.63 3.97 -1.81
C LEU A 162 1.01 2.83 -2.62
N LEU A 163 0.42 3.10 -3.79
CA LEU A 163 -0.12 2.05 -4.66
C LEU A 163 0.97 1.09 -5.16
N ALA A 164 2.14 1.60 -5.51
CA ALA A 164 3.27 0.76 -5.92
C ALA A 164 3.70 -0.20 -4.81
N HIS A 165 3.76 0.29 -3.58
CA HIS A 165 4.04 -0.49 -2.39
C HIS A 165 2.98 -1.59 -2.14
N GLU A 166 1.69 -1.26 -2.29
CA GLU A 166 0.60 -2.23 -2.19
C GLU A 166 0.70 -3.35 -3.24
N VAL A 167 1.03 -3.00 -4.49
CA VAL A 167 1.17 -3.97 -5.59
C VAL A 167 2.30 -4.95 -5.30
N ASP A 168 3.42 -4.47 -4.76
CA ASP A 168 4.57 -5.32 -4.47
C ASP A 168 4.28 -6.32 -3.35
N HIS A 169 3.73 -5.84 -2.24
CA HIS A 169 3.36 -6.73 -1.13
C HIS A 169 2.19 -7.68 -1.47
N LEU A 170 1.25 -7.29 -2.32
CA LEU A 170 0.22 -8.21 -2.81
C LEU A 170 0.83 -9.41 -3.54
N LYS A 171 1.87 -9.20 -4.35
CA LYS A 171 2.60 -10.31 -5.01
C LYS A 171 3.25 -11.25 -3.99
N GLN A 172 3.88 -10.69 -2.95
CA GLN A 172 4.48 -11.46 -1.85
C GLN A 172 3.43 -12.27 -1.09
N ILE A 173 2.31 -11.65 -0.70
CA ILE A 173 1.20 -12.31 0.00
C ILE A 173 0.64 -13.47 -0.82
N VAL A 174 0.41 -13.28 -2.12
CA VAL A 174 -0.08 -14.34 -3.01
C VAL A 174 0.93 -15.48 -3.15
N ALA A 175 2.23 -15.19 -3.22
CA ALA A 175 3.28 -16.20 -3.25
C ALA A 175 3.31 -17.01 -1.94
N MET A 176 3.28 -16.33 -0.79
CA MET A 176 3.29 -16.96 0.53
C MET A 176 2.03 -17.79 0.78
N ARG A 177 0.86 -17.35 0.30
CA ARG A 177 -0.38 -18.16 0.35
C ARG A 177 -0.23 -19.51 -0.35
N ARG A 178 0.44 -19.52 -1.53
CA ARG A 178 0.69 -20.77 -2.26
C ARG A 178 1.63 -21.69 -1.49
N LEU A 179 2.72 -21.15 -0.96
CA LEU A 179 3.69 -21.91 -0.18
C LEU A 179 3.06 -22.48 1.10
N SER A 180 2.37 -21.67 1.89
CA SER A 180 1.75 -22.09 3.14
C SER A 180 0.69 -23.19 2.97
N ARG A 181 0.02 -23.26 1.81
CA ARG A 181 -0.95 -24.32 1.49
C ARG A 181 -0.31 -25.60 0.97
N ALA A 182 0.88 -25.51 0.39
CA ALA A 182 1.59 -26.68 -0.12
C ALA A 182 2.28 -27.47 1.01
N GLU A 183 2.58 -26.82 2.12
CA GLU A 183 3.31 -27.41 3.25
C GLU A 183 2.40 -27.71 4.48
N SER A 184 1.08 -27.45 4.38
CA SER A 184 0.08 -27.82 5.40
C SER A 184 -0.72 -29.04 4.97
#